data_b3881df9b8f3add9fca2f9a5bd7750b8
#
_entry.id   b3881df9b8f3add9fca2f9a5bd7750b8
#
_cell.length_a   1.000
_cell.length_b   1.000
_cell.length_c   1.000
_cell.angle_alpha   90.00
_cell.angle_beta   90.00
_cell.angle_gamma   90.00
#
_symmetry.space_group_name_H-M   'P 1'
#
loop_
_entity.id
_entity.type
_entity.pdbx_description
1 polymer ?
#
loop_
_entity_poly.entity_id
_entity_poly.type
_entity_poly.pdbx_seq_one_letter_code
_entity_poly.pdbx_strand_id
1 'polypeptide(L)'
;MRRVFFDTSAYVALVDTRDQFHADAVRLAERVIADRLSRVTTNYVLAEAHTLIHRKCSHAVAVKFGEGIRRDVVAGNLNIVYADTVLDDAAWEIFKKYADQDFSFVDCASFAWLRQHPECEVFAFDDDFLWMGFTPFQG
;
A
#
# COMPACT_ATOMS: atom_id res chain seq x y z
N MET A 1 1.55 18.51 5.23
CA MET A 1 0.71 17.49 5.89
C MET A 1 1.35 16.12 5.72
N ARG A 2 1.48 15.37 6.80
CA ARG A 2 2.03 14.01 6.72
C ARG A 2 1.04 13.08 6.02
N ARG A 3 1.55 12.35 5.05
CA ARG A 3 0.77 11.31 4.36
C ARG A 3 1.50 9.99 4.46
N VAL A 4 0.74 8.91 4.54
CA VAL A 4 1.27 7.55 4.61
C VAL A 4 0.74 6.75 3.43
N PHE A 5 1.65 6.24 2.62
CA PHE A 5 1.32 5.35 1.52
C PHE A 5 1.21 3.92 2.05
N PHE A 6 0.09 3.27 1.77
CA PHE A 6 -0.16 1.89 2.18
C PHE A 6 0.13 0.94 1.04
N ASP A 7 1.07 0.02 1.27
CA ASP A 7 1.37 -1.06 0.34
C ASP A 7 0.47 -2.28 0.58
N THR A 8 0.43 -3.16 -0.39
CA THR A 8 -0.28 -4.44 -0.30
C THR A 8 0.11 -5.23 0.95
N SER A 9 1.41 -5.30 1.27
CA SER A 9 1.91 -6.03 2.45
C SER A 9 1.33 -5.50 3.76
N ALA A 10 1.11 -4.19 3.85
CA ALA A 10 0.49 -3.59 5.03
C ALA A 10 -0.98 -4.01 5.16
N TYR A 11 -1.73 -3.96 4.07
CA TYR A 11 -3.14 -4.36 4.09
C TYR A 11 -3.31 -5.83 4.42
N VAL A 12 -2.51 -6.70 3.83
CA VAL A 12 -2.57 -8.15 4.11
C VAL A 12 -2.25 -8.42 5.58
N ALA A 13 -1.19 -7.79 6.11
CA ALA A 13 -0.81 -7.97 7.51
C ALA A 13 -1.89 -7.46 8.47
N LEU A 14 -2.59 -6.38 8.12
CA LEU A 14 -3.69 -5.85 8.92
C LEU A 14 -4.88 -6.81 8.99
N VAL A 15 -5.19 -7.48 7.90
CA VAL A 15 -6.41 -8.28 7.76
C VAL A 15 -6.18 -9.74 8.12
N ASP A 16 -5.03 -10.32 7.73
CA ASP A 16 -4.70 -11.72 8.01
C ASP A 16 -4.08 -11.85 9.41
N THR A 17 -4.88 -12.30 10.37
CA THR A 17 -4.44 -12.45 11.76
C THR A 17 -3.31 -13.48 11.95
N ARG A 18 -3.05 -14.32 10.93
CA ARG A 18 -1.95 -15.29 10.94
C ARG A 18 -0.67 -14.75 10.36
N ASP A 19 -0.69 -13.55 9.79
CA ASP A 19 0.50 -12.91 9.23
C ASP A 19 1.49 -12.58 10.36
N GLN A 20 2.78 -12.86 10.12
CA GLN A 20 3.82 -12.64 11.13
C GLN A 20 3.93 -11.16 11.54
N PHE A 21 3.50 -10.23 10.68
CA PHE A 21 3.54 -8.79 10.95
C PHE A 21 2.20 -8.24 11.44
N HIS A 22 1.23 -9.09 11.72
CA HIS A 22 -0.13 -8.62 12.07
C HIS A 22 -0.12 -7.66 13.27
N ALA A 23 0.56 -8.01 14.35
CA ALA A 23 0.60 -7.16 15.55
C ALA A 23 1.24 -5.79 15.27
N ASP A 24 2.35 -5.78 14.54
CA ASP A 24 3.01 -4.52 14.14
C ASP A 24 2.12 -3.69 13.22
N ALA A 25 1.44 -4.34 12.29
CA ALA A 25 0.53 -3.66 11.36
C ALA A 25 -0.62 -2.97 12.11
N VAL A 26 -1.23 -3.67 13.06
CA VAL A 26 -2.31 -3.10 13.88
C VAL A 26 -1.81 -1.89 14.66
N ARG A 27 -0.65 -2.01 15.31
CA ARG A 27 -0.05 -0.92 16.07
C ARG A 27 0.20 0.31 15.20
N LEU A 28 0.78 0.11 14.00
CA LEU A 28 1.06 1.22 13.08
C LEU A 28 -0.22 1.84 12.52
N ALA A 29 -1.22 1.03 12.21
CA ALA A 29 -2.52 1.54 11.74
C ALA A 29 -3.22 2.37 12.82
N GLU A 30 -3.13 1.95 14.07
CA GLU A 30 -3.66 2.73 15.19
C GLU A 30 -2.98 4.10 15.31
N ARG A 31 -1.67 4.16 15.06
CA ARG A 31 -0.92 5.42 15.03
C ARG A 31 -1.40 6.33 13.91
N VAL A 32 -1.63 5.78 12.73
CA VAL A 32 -2.16 6.57 11.59
C VAL A 32 -3.48 7.23 11.97
N ILE A 33 -4.37 6.48 12.61
CA ILE A 33 -5.69 6.99 13.04
C ILE A 33 -5.54 8.01 14.17
N ALA A 34 -4.75 7.69 15.21
CA ALA A 34 -4.57 8.56 16.38
C ALA A 34 -3.97 9.90 16.00
N ASP A 35 -3.01 9.91 15.09
CA ASP A 35 -2.33 11.13 14.63
C ASP A 35 -3.06 11.81 13.46
N ARG A 36 -4.20 11.28 13.06
CA ARG A 36 -5.03 11.79 11.96
C ARG A 36 -4.24 11.99 10.68
N LEU A 37 -3.38 11.05 10.35
CA LEU A 37 -2.57 11.12 9.15
C LEU A 37 -3.41 10.79 7.92
N SER A 38 -3.14 11.50 6.83
CA SER A 38 -3.78 11.22 5.56
C SER A 38 -3.20 9.93 4.96
N ARG A 39 -4.08 9.07 4.43
CA ARG A 39 -3.68 7.80 3.82
C ARG A 39 -3.81 7.88 2.31
N VAL A 40 -2.88 7.24 1.61
CA VAL A 40 -2.88 7.18 0.15
C VAL A 40 -2.46 5.78 -0.29
N THR A 41 -3.01 5.32 -1.40
CA THR A 41 -2.60 4.09 -2.06
C THR A 41 -2.97 4.17 -3.54
N THR A 42 -2.62 3.15 -4.32
CA THR A 42 -3.02 3.07 -5.72
C THR A 42 -4.12 2.04 -5.91
N ASN A 43 -4.84 2.15 -7.03
CA ASN A 43 -5.80 1.12 -7.42
C ASN A 43 -5.12 -0.22 -7.71
N TYR A 44 -3.85 -0.22 -8.14
CA TYR A 44 -3.08 -1.46 -8.34
C TYR A 44 -2.84 -2.18 -7.01
N VAL A 45 -2.43 -1.45 -5.97
CA VAL A 45 -2.28 -2.01 -4.62
C VAL A 45 -3.60 -2.61 -4.14
N LEU A 46 -4.69 -1.89 -4.30
CA LEU A 46 -6.01 -2.37 -3.84
C LEU A 46 -6.45 -3.63 -4.59
N ALA A 47 -6.22 -3.69 -5.90
CA ALA A 47 -6.53 -4.89 -6.69
C ALA A 47 -5.76 -6.11 -6.16
N GLU A 48 -4.46 -5.96 -5.94
CA GLU A 48 -3.62 -7.03 -5.40
C GLU A 48 -4.03 -7.41 -3.98
N ALA A 49 -4.30 -6.42 -3.12
CA ALA A 49 -4.72 -6.66 -1.73
C ALA A 49 -6.03 -7.44 -1.67
N HIS A 50 -7.04 -7.06 -2.45
CA HIS A 50 -8.30 -7.80 -2.51
C HIS A 50 -8.08 -9.26 -2.90
N THR A 51 -7.26 -9.49 -3.92
CA THR A 51 -6.98 -10.84 -4.43
C THR A 51 -6.26 -11.70 -3.38
N LEU A 52 -5.23 -11.14 -2.73
CA LEU A 52 -4.46 -11.87 -1.73
C LEU A 52 -5.28 -12.16 -0.48
N ILE A 53 -6.07 -11.21 -0.01
CA ILE A 53 -6.95 -11.40 1.14
C ILE A 53 -8.00 -12.46 0.84
N HIS A 54 -8.57 -12.44 -0.37
CA HIS A 54 -9.50 -13.48 -0.81
C HIS A 54 -8.86 -14.87 -0.72
N ARG A 55 -7.64 -15.00 -1.23
CA ARG A 55 -6.94 -16.29 -1.26
C ARG A 55 -6.46 -16.75 0.10
N LYS A 56 -5.93 -15.85 0.90
CA LYS A 56 -5.32 -16.19 2.20
C LYS A 56 -6.35 -16.31 3.33
N CYS A 57 -7.42 -15.55 3.25
CA CYS A 57 -8.45 -15.52 4.29
C CYS A 57 -9.74 -16.15 3.79
N SER A 58 -10.60 -15.35 3.17
CA SER A 58 -11.86 -15.81 2.58
C SER A 58 -12.47 -14.72 1.71
N HIS A 59 -13.48 -15.09 0.93
CA HIS A 59 -14.25 -14.13 0.16
C HIS A 59 -14.96 -13.12 1.10
N ALA A 60 -15.56 -13.60 2.18
CA ALA A 60 -16.28 -12.74 3.12
C ALA A 60 -15.35 -11.69 3.75
N VAL A 61 -14.13 -12.08 4.12
CA VAL A 61 -13.13 -11.18 4.68
C VAL A 61 -12.68 -10.15 3.63
N ALA A 62 -12.48 -10.58 2.38
CA ALA A 62 -12.12 -9.66 1.29
C ALA A 62 -13.23 -8.64 1.01
N VAL A 63 -14.50 -9.05 1.08
CA VAL A 63 -15.63 -8.12 0.93
C VAL A 63 -15.65 -7.09 2.05
N LYS A 64 -15.44 -7.52 3.30
CA LYS A 64 -15.36 -6.61 4.45
C LYS A 64 -14.23 -5.60 4.29
N PHE A 65 -13.07 -6.06 3.83
CA PHE A 65 -11.93 -5.20 3.52
C PHE A 65 -12.31 -4.15 2.49
N GLY A 66 -12.90 -4.57 1.38
CA GLY A 66 -13.30 -3.66 0.31
C GLY A 66 -14.35 -2.65 0.75
N GLU A 67 -15.30 -3.07 1.59
CA GLU A 67 -16.30 -2.16 2.17
C GLU A 67 -15.63 -1.10 3.07
N GLY A 68 -14.65 -1.52 3.89
CA GLY A 68 -13.89 -0.61 4.74
C GLY A 68 -13.11 0.42 3.93
N ILE A 69 -12.47 0.00 2.85
CA ILE A 69 -11.76 0.89 1.93
C ILE A 69 -12.72 1.95 1.37
N ARG A 70 -13.89 1.55 0.91
CA ARG A 70 -14.88 2.47 0.34
C ARG A 70 -15.43 3.46 1.36
N ARG A 71 -15.66 3.00 2.59
CA ARG A 71 -16.05 3.90 3.68
C ARG A 71 -14.96 4.95 3.96
N ASP A 72 -13.70 4.54 3.98
CA ASP A 72 -12.59 5.45 4.24
C ASP A 72 -12.44 6.49 3.13
N VAL A 73 -12.67 6.11 1.88
CA VAL A 73 -12.66 7.06 0.76
C VAL A 73 -13.79 8.08 0.89
N VAL A 74 -15.01 7.62 1.19
CA VAL A 74 -16.16 8.51 1.36
C VAL A 74 -15.96 9.47 2.53
N ALA A 75 -15.35 8.99 3.61
CA ALA A 75 -15.03 9.81 4.79
C ALA A 75 -13.87 10.79 4.57
N GLY A 76 -13.16 10.70 3.45
CA GLY A 76 -12.01 11.55 3.15
C GLY A 76 -10.72 11.14 3.84
N ASN A 77 -10.67 9.94 4.41
CA ASN A 77 -9.50 9.44 5.14
C ASN A 77 -8.49 8.72 4.26
N LEU A 78 -8.91 8.26 3.09
CA LEU A 78 -8.07 7.56 2.13
C LEU A 78 -8.22 8.16 0.74
N ASN A 79 -7.10 8.50 0.11
CA ASN A 79 -7.06 8.92 -1.28
C ASN A 79 -6.55 7.75 -2.14
N ILE A 80 -7.32 7.35 -3.14
CA ILE A 80 -6.88 6.35 -4.11
C ILE A 80 -6.33 7.06 -5.34
N VAL A 81 -5.06 6.80 -5.64
CA VAL A 81 -4.42 7.23 -6.87
C VAL A 81 -4.72 6.19 -7.94
N TYR A 82 -5.52 6.56 -8.92
CA TYR A 82 -5.79 5.67 -10.05
C TYR A 82 -4.66 5.80 -11.06
N ALA A 83 -4.00 4.68 -11.36
CA ALA A 83 -2.91 4.65 -12.32
C ALA A 83 -3.43 5.01 -13.72
N ASP A 84 -3.09 6.21 -14.16
CA ASP A 84 -3.34 6.64 -15.53
C ASP A 84 -2.20 6.20 -16.44
N THR A 85 -2.25 6.56 -17.72
CA THR A 85 -1.23 6.19 -18.68
C THR A 85 0.15 6.69 -18.26
N VAL A 86 0.22 7.90 -17.71
CA VAL A 86 1.51 8.50 -17.29
C VAL A 86 2.15 7.68 -16.18
N LEU A 87 1.37 7.32 -15.15
CA LEU A 87 1.88 6.51 -14.04
C LEU A 87 2.23 5.09 -14.49
N ASP A 88 1.38 4.48 -15.34
CA ASP A 88 1.62 3.14 -15.85
C ASP A 88 2.91 3.09 -16.68
N ASP A 89 3.13 4.08 -17.54
CA ASP A 89 4.37 4.17 -18.35
C ASP A 89 5.60 4.35 -17.46
N ALA A 90 5.51 5.15 -16.40
CA ALA A 90 6.60 5.33 -15.44
C ALA A 90 6.91 4.03 -14.69
N ALA A 91 5.87 3.27 -14.31
CA ALA A 91 6.02 1.95 -13.70
C ALA A 91 6.73 0.97 -14.65
N TRP A 92 6.36 1.00 -15.93
CA TRP A 92 6.98 0.16 -16.96
C TRP A 92 8.48 0.44 -17.09
N GLU A 93 8.89 1.71 -17.07
CA GLU A 93 10.31 2.07 -17.13
C GLU A 93 11.10 1.54 -15.93
N ILE A 94 10.52 1.60 -14.74
CA ILE A 94 11.13 1.04 -13.54
C ILE A 94 11.21 -0.49 -13.66
N PHE A 95 10.14 -1.12 -14.09
CA PHE A 95 10.08 -2.58 -14.24
C PHE A 95 11.17 -3.09 -15.18
N LYS A 96 11.38 -2.42 -16.31
CA LYS A 96 12.44 -2.78 -17.27
C LYS A 96 13.83 -2.59 -16.69
N LYS A 97 14.03 -1.48 -15.97
CA LYS A 97 15.35 -1.08 -15.47
C LYS A 97 15.90 -2.05 -14.43
N TYR A 98 15.06 -2.57 -13.56
CA TYR A 98 15.47 -3.44 -12.45
C TYR A 98 15.22 -4.91 -12.76
N ALA A 99 15.79 -5.38 -13.86
CA ALA A 99 15.62 -6.76 -14.33
C ALA A 99 16.15 -7.82 -13.35
N ASP A 100 17.09 -7.46 -12.49
CA ASP A 100 17.69 -8.33 -11.48
C ASP A 100 16.98 -8.26 -10.11
N GLN A 101 15.92 -7.48 -10.00
CA GLN A 101 15.11 -7.37 -8.80
C GLN A 101 13.75 -8.05 -9.02
N ASP A 102 13.23 -8.66 -7.96
CA ASP A 102 11.93 -9.34 -8.01
C ASP A 102 10.79 -8.38 -7.67
N PHE A 103 10.76 -7.23 -8.33
CA PHE A 103 9.68 -6.26 -8.14
C PHE A 103 8.45 -6.67 -8.93
N SER A 104 7.27 -6.64 -8.30
CA SER A 104 6.01 -6.75 -9.03
C SER A 104 5.75 -5.46 -9.81
N PHE A 105 4.85 -5.53 -10.80
CA PHE A 105 4.43 -4.32 -11.51
C PHE A 105 3.71 -3.35 -10.57
N VAL A 106 2.98 -3.89 -9.58
CA VAL A 106 2.33 -3.09 -8.51
C VAL A 106 3.37 -2.31 -7.73
N ASP A 107 4.48 -2.95 -7.34
CA ASP A 107 5.60 -2.28 -6.66
C ASP A 107 6.15 -1.14 -7.51
N CYS A 108 6.37 -1.39 -8.80
CA CYS A 108 6.92 -0.38 -9.71
C CYS A 108 6.00 0.84 -9.85
N ALA A 109 4.69 0.64 -9.88
CA ALA A 109 3.73 1.73 -9.88
C ALA A 109 3.78 2.53 -8.58
N SER A 110 3.90 1.85 -7.44
CA SER A 110 4.07 2.49 -6.14
C SER A 110 5.36 3.30 -6.09
N PHE A 111 6.47 2.75 -6.55
CA PHE A 111 7.77 3.45 -6.61
C PHE A 111 7.68 4.69 -7.50
N ALA A 112 7.04 4.58 -8.66
CA ALA A 112 6.88 5.70 -9.59
C ALA A 112 6.11 6.85 -8.94
N TRP A 113 5.03 6.55 -8.24
CA TRP A 113 4.24 7.56 -7.55
C TRP A 113 5.02 8.18 -6.38
N LEU A 114 5.68 7.36 -5.57
CA LEU A 114 6.43 7.82 -4.40
C LEU A 114 7.61 8.72 -4.78
N ARG A 115 8.25 8.48 -5.93
CA ARG A 115 9.33 9.36 -6.42
C ARG A 115 8.86 10.80 -6.64
N GLN A 116 7.60 10.98 -7.00
CA GLN A 116 6.99 12.29 -7.19
C GLN A 116 6.47 12.89 -5.88
N HIS A 117 6.48 12.13 -4.78
CA HIS A 117 5.94 12.53 -3.49
C HIS A 117 6.91 12.13 -2.36
N PRO A 118 8.12 12.73 -2.35
CA PRO A 118 9.17 12.33 -1.41
C PRO A 118 8.83 12.60 0.07
N GLU A 119 7.86 13.45 0.33
CA GLU A 119 7.36 13.74 1.68
C GLU A 119 6.53 12.60 2.26
N CYS A 120 6.11 11.66 1.42
CA CYS A 120 5.24 10.56 1.84
C CYS A 120 6.04 9.44 2.49
N GLU A 121 5.59 8.98 3.66
CA GLU A 121 6.15 7.79 4.32
C GLU A 121 5.43 6.55 3.82
N VAL A 122 6.07 5.39 3.90
CA VAL A 122 5.54 4.13 3.36
C VAL A 122 5.24 3.15 4.48
N PHE A 123 4.00 2.67 4.53
CA PHE A 123 3.59 1.60 5.42
C PHE A 123 3.62 0.29 4.62
N ALA A 124 4.71 -0.46 4.80
CA ALA A 124 4.98 -1.71 4.08
C ALA A 124 5.84 -2.62 4.96
N PHE A 125 5.69 -3.92 4.75
CA PHE A 125 6.54 -4.94 5.36
C PHE A 125 7.46 -5.60 4.33
N ASP A 126 7.47 -5.09 3.12
CA ASP A 126 8.36 -5.49 2.04
C ASP A 126 9.59 -4.59 2.08
N ASP A 127 10.77 -5.17 2.19
CA ASP A 127 12.04 -4.44 2.28
C ASP A 127 12.40 -3.69 1.00
N ASP A 128 11.72 -3.97 -0.11
CA ASP A 128 12.00 -3.34 -1.40
C ASP A 128 11.82 -1.81 -1.37
N PHE A 129 10.88 -1.32 -0.58
CA PHE A 129 10.68 0.14 -0.44
C PHE A 129 11.88 0.79 0.24
N LEU A 130 12.41 0.18 1.29
CA LEU A 130 13.59 0.69 1.97
C LEU A 130 14.82 0.61 1.05
N TRP A 131 14.97 -0.50 0.33
CA TRP A 131 16.05 -0.68 -0.64
C TRP A 131 16.04 0.39 -1.72
N MET A 132 14.85 0.79 -2.17
CA MET A 132 14.66 1.86 -3.16
C MET A 132 14.84 3.26 -2.58
N GLY A 133 15.09 3.40 -1.29
CA GLY A 133 15.39 4.67 -0.63
C GLY A 133 14.18 5.44 -0.10
N PHE A 134 13.01 4.80 -0.02
CA PHE A 134 11.82 5.44 0.53
C PHE A 134 11.82 5.39 2.06
N THR A 135 11.17 6.36 2.69
CA THR A 135 11.13 6.49 4.14
C THR A 135 10.03 5.61 4.73
N PRO A 136 10.36 4.63 5.59
CA PRO A 136 9.34 3.79 6.20
C PRO A 136 8.54 4.57 7.24
N PHE A 137 7.24 4.27 7.33
CA PHE A 137 6.40 4.76 8.40
C PHE A 137 6.65 3.89 9.66
N GLN A 138 7.05 4.53 10.74
CA GLN A 138 7.40 3.84 11.99
C GLN A 138 6.53 4.25 13.18
N GLY A 139 5.53 5.06 12.91
CA GLY A 139 4.61 5.52 13.95
C GLY A 139 4.80 6.93 14.46
#